data_59c8cfe5ca48cb7a0ab7fe1dade9bd94
#
_entry.id   59c8cfe5ca48cb7a0ab7fe1dade9bd94
#
_cell.length_a   1.000
_cell.length_b   1.000
_cell.length_c   1.000
_cell.angle_alpha   90.00
_cell.angle_beta   90.00
_cell.angle_gamma   90.00
#
_symmetry.space_group_name_H-M   'P 1'
#
loop_
_entity.id
_entity.type
_entity.pdbx_description
1 polymer ?
#
loop_
_entity_poly.entity_id
_entity_poly.type
_entity_poly.pdbx_seq_one_letter_code
_entity_poly.pdbx_strand_id
1 'polypeptide(L)'
;MAFADRVIKLNDYLLKQAANAKPTYKTVNGKRIAEKPVPVYLQSVANLCNQLLRSGTSIGANNAEATNAISKADFKSKSFIALKEARESLYWIDLLHRNGYLDDKQYQSIYADAEELVKILVTRCKKINQETLSKEVEKE
;
A
#
# COMPACT_ATOMS: atom_id res chain seq x y z
N MET A 1 -13.90 8.42 3.64
CA MET A 1 -13.66 6.95 3.59
C MET A 1 -12.22 6.71 4.00
N ALA A 2 -11.96 5.82 4.97
CA ALA A 2 -10.60 5.51 5.41
C ALA A 2 -9.77 4.91 4.27
N PHE A 3 -8.46 5.16 4.27
CA PHE A 3 -7.55 4.65 3.22
C PHE A 3 -7.63 3.12 3.09
N ALA A 4 -7.70 2.39 4.22
CA ALA A 4 -7.88 0.95 4.23
C ALA A 4 -9.13 0.49 3.45
N ASP A 5 -10.27 1.15 3.61
CA ASP A 5 -11.50 0.82 2.87
C ASP A 5 -11.31 1.03 1.36
N ARG A 6 -10.59 2.07 0.97
CA ARG A 6 -10.26 2.33 -0.43
C ARG A 6 -9.36 1.25 -1.01
N VAL A 7 -8.35 0.82 -0.25
CA VAL A 7 -7.44 -0.26 -0.65
C VAL A 7 -8.19 -1.58 -0.81
N ILE A 8 -9.10 -1.92 0.10
CA ILE A 8 -9.94 -3.12 -0.01
C ILE A 8 -10.79 -3.09 -1.28
N LYS A 9 -11.49 -1.97 -1.54
CA LYS A 9 -12.31 -1.81 -2.74
C LYS A 9 -11.51 -1.84 -4.03
N LEU A 10 -10.31 -1.23 -4.03
CA LEU A 10 -9.40 -1.28 -5.16
C LEU A 10 -8.93 -2.72 -5.42
N ASN A 11 -8.55 -3.45 -4.39
CA ASN A 11 -8.17 -4.86 -4.47
C ASN A 11 -9.27 -5.71 -5.11
N ASP A 12 -10.50 -5.59 -4.63
CA ASP A 12 -11.66 -6.32 -5.17
C ASP A 12 -11.91 -5.99 -6.64
N TYR A 13 -11.81 -4.70 -6.99
CA TYR A 13 -11.97 -4.25 -8.36
C TYR A 13 -10.90 -4.85 -9.30
N LEU A 14 -9.62 -4.76 -8.92
CA LEU A 14 -8.50 -5.27 -9.74
C LEU A 14 -8.56 -6.79 -9.91
N LEU A 15 -8.91 -7.53 -8.87
CA LEU A 15 -9.07 -8.98 -8.96
C LEU A 15 -10.24 -9.39 -9.85
N LYS A 16 -11.36 -8.66 -9.79
CA LYS A 16 -12.49 -8.89 -10.70
C LYS A 16 -12.13 -8.57 -12.15
N GLN A 17 -11.42 -7.46 -12.41
CA GLN A 17 -10.95 -7.11 -13.74
C GLN A 17 -10.00 -8.19 -14.30
N ALA A 18 -9.05 -8.65 -13.50
CA ALA A 18 -8.12 -9.69 -13.88
C ALA A 18 -8.81 -11.04 -14.15
N ALA A 19 -9.80 -11.41 -13.32
CA ALA A 19 -10.58 -12.65 -13.51
C ALA A 19 -11.45 -12.61 -14.78
N ASN A 20 -11.92 -11.42 -15.20
CA ASN A 20 -12.74 -11.23 -16.39
C ASN A 20 -11.90 -10.95 -17.65
N ALA A 21 -10.58 -10.81 -17.53
CA ALA A 21 -9.71 -10.57 -18.68
C ALA A 21 -9.71 -11.77 -19.61
N LYS A 22 -10.13 -11.54 -20.87
CA LYS A 22 -10.07 -12.58 -21.90
C LYS A 22 -8.62 -12.77 -22.34
N PRO A 23 -8.18 -14.00 -22.63
CA PRO A 23 -6.86 -14.23 -23.17
C PRO A 23 -6.72 -13.51 -24.53
N THR A 24 -5.62 -12.78 -24.70
CA THR A 24 -5.24 -12.23 -25.99
C THR A 24 -4.49 -13.28 -26.80
N TYR A 25 -4.75 -13.35 -28.08
CA TYR A 25 -4.13 -14.32 -28.99
C TYR A 25 -3.45 -13.57 -30.14
N LYS A 26 -2.28 -14.04 -30.53
CA LYS A 26 -1.64 -13.66 -31.79
C LYS A 26 -1.54 -14.88 -32.72
N THR A 27 -1.55 -14.61 -34.02
CA THR A 27 -1.33 -15.65 -35.02
C THR A 27 0.13 -15.62 -35.45
N VAL A 28 0.83 -16.75 -35.24
CA VAL A 28 2.22 -16.93 -35.68
C VAL A 28 2.23 -18.19 -36.54
N ASN A 29 2.70 -18.06 -37.79
CA ASN A 29 2.75 -19.18 -38.77
C ASN A 29 1.41 -19.93 -38.90
N GLY A 30 0.29 -19.19 -38.96
CA GLY A 30 -1.05 -19.74 -39.11
C GLY A 30 -1.62 -20.41 -37.84
N LYS A 31 -0.88 -20.45 -36.74
CA LYS A 31 -1.34 -20.99 -35.45
C LYS A 31 -1.69 -19.87 -34.48
N ARG A 32 -2.84 -20.02 -33.82
CA ARG A 32 -3.31 -19.09 -32.77
C ARG A 32 -2.59 -19.42 -31.46
N ILE A 33 -1.75 -18.50 -30.99
CA ILE A 33 -0.96 -18.66 -29.78
C ILE A 33 -1.43 -17.63 -28.75
N ALA A 34 -1.68 -18.03 -27.51
CA ALA A 34 -2.00 -17.12 -26.42
C ALA A 34 -0.79 -16.23 -26.10
N GLU A 35 -0.98 -14.91 -26.13
CA GLU A 35 0.10 -13.93 -25.83
C GLU A 35 0.49 -13.90 -24.36
N LYS A 36 -0.48 -14.13 -23.48
CA LYS A 36 -0.25 -14.32 -22.03
C LYS A 36 -1.20 -15.41 -21.53
N PRO A 37 -0.70 -16.47 -20.94
CA PRO A 37 -1.56 -17.42 -20.25
C PRO A 37 -2.25 -16.72 -19.07
N VAL A 38 -3.59 -16.70 -19.09
CA VAL A 38 -4.44 -16.09 -18.06
C VAL A 38 -4.04 -16.46 -16.61
N PRO A 39 -3.61 -17.69 -16.28
CA PRO A 39 -3.24 -18.05 -14.91
C PRO A 39 -2.04 -17.27 -14.35
N VAL A 40 -1.00 -16.99 -15.16
CA VAL A 40 0.22 -16.29 -14.71
C VAL A 40 -0.06 -14.81 -14.48
N TYR A 41 -0.86 -14.19 -15.35
CA TYR A 41 -1.27 -12.81 -15.21
C TYR A 41 -2.11 -12.57 -13.93
N LEU A 42 -3.07 -13.46 -13.67
CA LEU A 42 -3.91 -13.43 -12.46
C LEU A 42 -3.07 -13.55 -11.20
N GLN A 43 -2.07 -14.40 -11.19
CA GLN A 43 -1.21 -14.62 -10.03
C GLN A 43 -0.37 -13.37 -9.71
N SER A 44 0.20 -12.71 -10.71
CA SER A 44 0.98 -11.49 -10.51
C SER A 44 0.12 -10.36 -9.96
N VAL A 45 -1.06 -10.11 -10.54
CA VAL A 45 -2.01 -9.12 -10.03
C VAL A 45 -2.44 -9.45 -8.62
N ALA A 46 -2.82 -10.69 -8.34
CA ALA A 46 -3.26 -11.11 -7.01
C ALA A 46 -2.16 -10.92 -5.96
N ASN A 47 -0.90 -11.24 -6.28
CA ASN A 47 0.21 -11.03 -5.37
C ASN A 47 0.46 -9.55 -5.09
N LEU A 48 0.47 -8.69 -6.10
CA LEU A 48 0.65 -7.24 -5.93
C LEU A 48 -0.50 -6.62 -5.13
N CYS A 49 -1.74 -6.98 -5.46
CA CYS A 49 -2.92 -6.54 -4.74
C CYS A 49 -2.89 -6.99 -3.27
N ASN A 50 -2.45 -8.22 -3.00
CA ASN A 50 -2.32 -8.73 -1.63
C ASN A 50 -1.26 -7.96 -0.83
N GLN A 51 -0.13 -7.59 -1.43
CA GLN A 51 0.89 -6.76 -0.78
C GLN A 51 0.34 -5.37 -0.44
N LEU A 52 -0.36 -4.71 -1.37
CA LEU A 52 -1.00 -3.43 -1.12
C LEU A 52 -2.08 -3.54 -0.05
N LEU A 53 -2.90 -4.59 -0.09
CA LEU A 53 -3.94 -4.84 0.91
C LEU A 53 -3.33 -4.97 2.31
N ARG A 54 -2.29 -5.77 2.44
CA ARG A 54 -1.57 -6.00 3.69
C ARG A 54 -0.97 -4.71 4.25
N SER A 55 -0.17 -4.00 3.47
CA SER A 55 0.47 -2.75 3.91
C SER A 55 -0.57 -1.66 4.19
N GLY A 56 -1.54 -1.46 3.31
CA GLY A 56 -2.56 -0.43 3.45
C GLY A 56 -3.47 -0.61 4.67
N THR A 57 -3.83 -1.85 5.01
CA THR A 57 -4.62 -2.13 6.22
C THR A 57 -3.77 -2.08 7.49
N SER A 58 -2.47 -2.43 7.42
CA SER A 58 -1.53 -2.36 8.54
C SER A 58 -1.30 -0.93 9.04
N ILE A 59 -1.43 0.09 8.21
CA ILE A 59 -1.35 1.50 8.64
C ILE A 59 -2.40 1.79 9.70
N GLY A 60 -3.65 1.46 9.41
CA GLY A 60 -4.77 1.68 10.34
C GLY A 60 -4.65 0.85 11.61
N ALA A 61 -4.27 -0.42 11.49
CA ALA A 61 -4.09 -1.32 12.62
C ALA A 61 -3.00 -0.78 13.59
N ASN A 62 -1.81 -0.45 13.08
CA ASN A 62 -0.73 0.10 13.92
C ASN A 62 -1.08 1.49 14.49
N ASN A 63 -1.84 2.31 13.76
CA ASN A 63 -2.30 3.58 14.29
C ASN A 63 -3.31 3.40 15.44
N ALA A 64 -4.20 2.43 15.36
CA ALA A 64 -5.12 2.07 16.44
C ALA A 64 -4.37 1.54 17.66
N GLU A 65 -3.37 0.67 17.46
CA GLU A 65 -2.51 0.18 18.54
C GLU A 65 -1.69 1.31 19.18
N ALA A 66 -1.17 2.26 18.39
CA ALA A 66 -0.47 3.44 18.93
C ALA A 66 -1.38 4.27 19.83
N THR A 67 -2.65 4.46 19.46
CA THR A 67 -3.62 5.21 20.27
C THR A 67 -3.86 4.55 21.63
N ASN A 68 -3.77 3.22 21.70
CA ASN A 68 -3.96 2.42 22.92
C ASN A 68 -2.63 1.92 23.49
N ALA A 69 -1.51 2.56 23.18
CA ALA A 69 -0.18 2.12 23.60
C ALA A 69 -0.02 2.12 25.13
N ILE A 70 0.56 1.05 25.63
CA ILE A 70 0.80 0.85 27.07
C ILE A 70 2.01 1.64 27.61
N SER A 71 2.83 2.19 26.71
CA SER A 71 4.00 3.00 27.04
C SER A 71 4.36 3.96 25.92
N LYS A 72 5.23 4.95 26.22
CA LYS A 72 5.77 5.87 25.20
C LYS A 72 6.63 5.13 24.17
N ALA A 73 7.38 4.12 24.59
CA ALA A 73 8.17 3.27 23.71
C ALA A 73 7.28 2.48 22.74
N ASP A 74 6.16 1.95 23.23
CA ASP A 74 5.17 1.25 22.41
C ASP A 74 4.50 2.20 21.43
N PHE A 75 4.05 3.39 21.87
CA PHE A 75 3.52 4.44 20.98
C PHE A 75 4.50 4.80 19.86
N LYS A 76 5.78 5.00 20.21
CA LYS A 76 6.85 5.28 19.25
C LYS A 76 6.97 4.14 18.24
N SER A 77 7.11 2.89 18.71
CA SER A 77 7.24 1.69 17.88
C SER A 77 6.08 1.57 16.88
N LYS A 78 4.83 1.64 17.34
CA LYS A 78 3.65 1.52 16.50
C LYS A 78 3.52 2.65 15.49
N SER A 79 3.89 3.87 15.87
CA SER A 79 3.89 5.03 14.95
C SER A 79 4.91 4.86 13.81
N PHE A 80 6.12 4.35 14.10
CA PHE A 80 7.13 4.09 13.08
C PHE A 80 6.77 2.92 12.17
N ILE A 81 6.12 1.87 12.70
CA ILE A 81 5.62 0.77 11.89
C ILE A 81 4.52 1.30 10.94
N ALA A 82 3.57 2.09 11.42
CA ALA A 82 2.55 2.70 10.56
C ALA A 82 3.17 3.53 9.41
N LEU A 83 4.23 4.31 9.69
CA LEU A 83 4.96 5.06 8.66
C LEU A 83 5.63 4.16 7.64
N LYS A 84 6.25 3.07 8.08
CA LYS A 84 6.88 2.07 7.20
C LYS A 84 5.84 1.47 6.26
N GLU A 85 4.70 1.04 6.78
CA GLU A 85 3.61 0.44 6.00
C GLU A 85 3.00 1.46 5.00
N ALA A 86 2.90 2.73 5.38
CA ALA A 86 2.43 3.78 4.48
C ALA A 86 3.38 3.98 3.29
N ARG A 87 4.69 3.97 3.52
CA ARG A 87 5.71 4.04 2.45
C ARG A 87 5.70 2.79 1.56
N GLU A 88 5.52 1.62 2.16
CA GLU A 88 5.37 0.37 1.43
C GLU A 88 4.13 0.40 0.53
N SER A 89 3.02 0.96 1.00
CA SER A 89 1.80 1.14 0.21
C SER A 89 2.03 2.04 -1.02
N LEU A 90 2.78 3.14 -0.89
CA LEU A 90 3.17 3.98 -2.04
C LEU A 90 3.93 3.18 -3.10
N TYR A 91 4.88 2.34 -2.67
CA TYR A 91 5.65 1.48 -3.57
C TYR A 91 4.76 0.52 -4.36
N TRP A 92 3.80 -0.14 -3.71
CA TRP A 92 2.89 -1.07 -4.37
C TRP A 92 1.92 -0.37 -5.33
N ILE A 93 1.44 0.83 -4.97
CA ILE A 93 0.60 1.66 -5.84
C ILE A 93 1.38 2.06 -7.11
N ASP A 94 2.62 2.52 -6.97
CA ASP A 94 3.51 2.82 -8.09
C ASP A 94 3.73 1.62 -9.00
N LEU A 95 3.97 0.45 -8.41
CA LEU A 95 4.25 -0.76 -9.16
C LEU A 95 3.00 -1.22 -9.94
N LEU A 96 1.81 -1.14 -9.35
CA LEU A 96 0.55 -1.43 -10.01
C LEU A 96 0.31 -0.48 -11.21
N HIS A 97 0.58 0.83 -11.04
CA HIS A 97 0.43 1.81 -12.10
C HIS A 97 1.43 1.59 -13.24
N ARG A 98 2.71 1.43 -12.94
CA ARG A 98 3.76 1.21 -13.96
C ARG A 98 3.55 -0.06 -14.79
N ASN A 99 2.84 -1.04 -14.24
CA ASN A 99 2.52 -2.28 -14.96
C ASN A 99 1.14 -2.25 -15.62
N GLY A 100 0.47 -1.09 -15.66
CA GLY A 100 -0.79 -0.90 -16.36
C GLY A 100 -2.03 -1.49 -15.66
N TYR A 101 -1.94 -1.82 -14.37
CA TYR A 101 -3.07 -2.29 -13.58
C TYR A 101 -3.95 -1.15 -13.05
N LEU A 102 -3.37 0.03 -12.87
CA LEU A 102 -4.07 1.27 -12.54
C LEU A 102 -3.96 2.24 -13.72
N ASP A 103 -5.06 2.88 -14.08
CA ASP A 103 -5.02 4.05 -14.96
C ASP A 103 -4.52 5.29 -14.20
N ASP A 104 -4.19 6.36 -14.93
CA ASP A 104 -3.64 7.59 -14.35
C ASP A 104 -4.57 8.22 -13.30
N LYS A 105 -5.89 8.19 -13.53
CA LYS A 105 -6.87 8.76 -12.63
C LYS A 105 -6.97 7.97 -11.32
N GLN A 106 -7.01 6.65 -11.43
CA GLN A 106 -7.02 5.74 -10.27
C GLN A 106 -5.74 5.91 -9.46
N TYR A 107 -4.59 5.91 -10.14
CA TYR A 107 -3.28 6.11 -9.54
C TYR A 107 -3.21 7.42 -8.77
N GLN A 108 -3.46 8.56 -9.42
CA GLN A 108 -3.39 9.87 -8.78
C GLN A 108 -4.26 9.96 -7.54
N SER A 109 -5.47 9.40 -7.62
CA SER A 109 -6.43 9.45 -6.51
C SER A 109 -5.99 8.64 -5.30
N ILE A 110 -5.53 7.40 -5.47
CA ILE A 110 -5.12 6.53 -4.34
C ILE A 110 -3.72 6.91 -3.83
N TYR A 111 -2.82 7.35 -4.72
CA TYR A 111 -1.48 7.79 -4.38
C TYR A 111 -1.50 9.05 -3.50
N ALA A 112 -2.35 10.03 -3.84
CA ALA A 112 -2.50 11.25 -3.04
C ALA A 112 -2.93 10.96 -1.60
N ASP A 113 -3.86 10.02 -1.39
CA ASP A 113 -4.29 9.62 -0.05
C ASP A 113 -3.14 8.96 0.74
N ALA A 114 -2.39 8.06 0.09
CA ALA A 114 -1.25 7.39 0.72
C ALA A 114 -0.13 8.39 1.05
N GLU A 115 0.14 9.35 0.17
CA GLU A 115 1.13 10.40 0.37
C GLU A 115 0.74 11.33 1.53
N GLU A 116 -0.54 11.67 1.67
CA GLU A 116 -1.04 12.45 2.80
C GLU A 116 -0.80 11.72 4.12
N LEU A 117 -1.10 10.41 4.17
CA LEU A 117 -0.83 9.58 5.36
C LEU A 117 0.67 9.56 5.70
N VAL A 118 1.54 9.42 4.71
CA VAL A 118 3.00 9.50 4.92
C VAL A 118 3.40 10.83 5.52
N LYS A 119 2.90 11.96 5.01
CA LYS A 119 3.20 13.30 5.54
C LYS A 119 2.77 13.45 7.01
N ILE A 120 1.57 12.99 7.34
CA ILE A 120 1.05 13.01 8.72
C ILE A 120 1.92 12.16 9.65
N LEU A 121 2.25 10.93 9.24
CA LEU A 121 3.04 10.00 10.05
C LEU A 121 4.49 10.45 10.18
N VAL A 122 5.11 11.03 9.15
CA VAL A 122 6.44 11.66 9.22
C VAL A 122 6.46 12.77 10.25
N THR A 123 5.46 13.65 10.25
CA THR A 123 5.36 14.73 11.22
C THR A 123 5.25 14.20 12.65
N ARG A 124 4.41 13.19 12.87
CA ARG A 124 4.29 12.51 14.17
C ARG A 124 5.62 11.90 14.62
N CYS A 125 6.28 11.15 13.77
CA CYS A 125 7.55 10.48 14.11
C CYS A 125 8.68 11.48 14.39
N LYS A 126 8.75 12.61 13.66
CA LYS A 126 9.70 13.69 13.96
C LYS A 126 9.47 14.29 15.34
N LYS A 127 8.22 14.58 15.70
CA LYS A 127 7.86 15.11 17.02
C LYS A 127 8.23 14.14 18.14
N ILE A 128 7.95 12.85 17.98
CA ILE A 128 8.33 11.80 18.94
C ILE A 128 9.85 11.78 19.18
N ASN A 129 10.64 11.87 18.11
CA ASN A 129 12.10 11.87 18.21
C ASN A 129 12.61 13.13 18.92
N GLN A 130 12.07 14.31 18.63
CA GLN A 130 12.44 15.57 19.31
C GLN A 130 12.15 15.50 20.83
N GLU A 131 11.00 14.99 21.23
CA GLU A 131 10.64 14.82 22.64
C GLU A 131 11.54 13.79 23.36
N THR A 132 12.05 12.81 22.64
CA THR A 132 13.00 11.84 23.19
C THR A 132 14.36 12.49 23.47
N LEU A 133 14.90 13.22 22.50
CA LEU A 133 16.19 13.91 22.62
C LEU A 133 16.18 14.97 23.71
N SER A 134 15.13 15.79 23.82
CA SER A 134 15.01 16.82 24.87
C SER A 134 15.09 16.23 26.28
N LYS A 135 14.53 15.04 26.50
CA LYS A 135 14.55 14.36 27.82
C LYS A 135 15.89 13.68 28.14
N GLU A 136 16.68 13.37 27.13
CA GLU A 136 18.03 12.83 27.33
C GLU A 136 18.99 13.95 27.77
N VAL A 137 18.86 15.16 27.18
CA VAL A 137 19.66 16.33 27.54
C VAL A 137 19.34 16.87 28.94
N GLU A 138 18.09 16.78 29.41
CA GLU A 138 17.67 17.20 30.76
C GLU A 138 18.16 16.28 31.90
N LYS A 139 18.72 15.11 31.56
CA LYS A 139 19.22 14.12 32.53
C LYS A 139 20.74 14.14 32.73
N GLU A 140 21.45 14.93 31.90
CA GLU A 140 22.89 15.19 32.03
C GLU A 140 23.13 16.46 32.87
#